data_9728eaa7a7b0c873a948a3fe10cd1985
#
_entry.id   9728eaa7a7b0c873a948a3fe10cd1985
#
_cell.length_a   1.000
_cell.length_b   1.000
_cell.length_c   1.000
_cell.angle_alpha   90.00
_cell.angle_beta   90.00
_cell.angle_gamma   90.00
#
_symmetry.space_group_name_H-M   'P 1'
#
loop_
_entity.id
_entity.type
_entity.pdbx_description
1 polymer ?
#
loop_
_entity_poly.entity_id
_entity_poly.type
_entity_poly.pdbx_seq_one_letter_code
_entity_poly.pdbx_strand_id
1 'polypeptide(L)'
;MKDEKRVKAGKMSRNKGKVGEREVVAMLKEYEFEARRGQQFRGGDDSPDIIHDICNVHIEVKRTEQFNLYKAMEQAGEDKESNEWPVIFHRKNGRKWMVVLEAEHYLLLEQLYL
;
A
#
# COMPACT_ATOMS: atom_id res chain seq x y z
N MET A 1 -29.87 9.27 11.06
CA MET A 1 -29.69 7.82 10.87
C MET A 1 -28.81 7.46 9.69
N LYS A 2 -29.07 8.00 8.49
CA LYS A 2 -28.20 7.74 7.33
C LYS A 2 -26.77 8.27 7.55
N ASP A 3 -26.63 9.39 8.26
CA ASP A 3 -25.35 10.03 8.52
C ASP A 3 -24.50 9.26 9.53
N GLU A 4 -25.12 8.64 10.53
CA GLU A 4 -24.40 7.82 11.52
C GLU A 4 -23.78 6.58 10.91
N LYS A 5 -24.48 5.91 9.98
CA LYS A 5 -23.96 4.74 9.27
C LYS A 5 -22.78 5.12 8.39
N ARG A 6 -22.85 6.27 7.71
CA ARG A 6 -21.74 6.77 6.87
C ARG A 6 -20.51 7.11 7.70
N VAL A 7 -20.71 7.75 8.86
CA VAL A 7 -19.61 8.09 9.77
C VAL A 7 -18.93 6.84 10.31
N LYS A 8 -19.71 5.83 10.73
CA LYS A 8 -19.17 4.55 11.20
C LYS A 8 -18.40 3.82 10.11
N ALA A 9 -18.93 3.76 8.88
CA ALA A 9 -18.27 3.15 7.76
C ALA A 9 -16.95 3.85 7.42
N GLY A 10 -16.94 5.19 7.44
CA GLY A 10 -15.72 5.96 7.21
C GLY A 10 -14.66 5.72 8.27
N LYS A 11 -15.03 5.63 9.54
CA LYS A 11 -14.10 5.30 10.64
C LYS A 11 -13.53 3.89 10.49
N MET A 12 -14.36 2.90 10.13
CA MET A 12 -13.93 1.53 9.92
C MET A 12 -12.93 1.44 8.77
N SER A 13 -13.19 2.15 7.66
CA SER A 13 -12.29 2.16 6.51
C SER A 13 -10.94 2.78 6.86
N ARG A 14 -10.93 3.89 7.60
CA ARG A 14 -9.69 4.54 8.04
C ARG A 14 -8.91 3.65 9.00
N ASN A 15 -9.60 2.99 9.93
CA ASN A 15 -8.96 2.07 10.87
C ASN A 15 -8.37 0.85 10.16
N LYS A 16 -9.06 0.29 9.17
CA LYS A 16 -8.52 -0.79 8.33
C LYS A 16 -7.27 -0.34 7.59
N GLY A 17 -7.25 0.88 7.07
CA GLY A 17 -6.09 1.45 6.42
C GLY A 17 -4.90 1.54 7.35
N LYS A 18 -5.08 2.07 8.55
CA LYS A 18 -4.03 2.18 9.56
C LYS A 18 -3.52 0.80 10.01
N VAL A 19 -4.43 -0.15 10.23
CA VAL A 19 -4.07 -1.52 10.60
C VAL A 19 -3.26 -2.17 9.49
N GLY A 20 -3.72 -2.02 8.23
CA GLY A 20 -3.01 -2.56 7.08
C GLY A 20 -1.61 -2.00 6.95
N GLU A 21 -1.44 -0.68 7.09
CA GLU A 21 -0.13 -0.05 7.04
C GLU A 21 0.80 -0.59 8.13
N ARG A 22 0.30 -0.75 9.36
CA ARG A 22 1.07 -1.31 10.46
C ARG A 22 1.49 -2.75 10.20
N GLU A 23 0.58 -3.56 9.63
CA GLU A 23 0.90 -4.94 9.28
C GLU A 23 2.01 -5.01 8.23
N VAL A 24 1.95 -4.16 7.20
CA VAL A 24 2.97 -4.13 6.16
C VAL A 24 4.31 -3.65 6.72
N VAL A 25 4.30 -2.62 7.57
CA VAL A 25 5.51 -2.16 8.23
C VAL A 25 6.16 -3.29 9.03
N ALA A 26 5.36 -4.02 9.82
CA ALA A 26 5.86 -5.14 10.61
C ALA A 26 6.45 -6.23 9.71
N MET A 27 5.79 -6.55 8.60
CA MET A 27 6.26 -7.53 7.63
C MET A 27 7.61 -7.12 7.03
N LEU A 28 7.73 -5.86 6.61
CA LEU A 28 8.99 -5.35 6.04
C LEU A 28 10.13 -5.45 7.05
N LYS A 29 9.86 -5.13 8.32
CA LYS A 29 10.87 -5.25 9.38
C LYS A 29 11.30 -6.68 9.63
N GLU A 30 10.38 -7.65 9.53
CA GLU A 30 10.72 -9.07 9.63
C GLU A 30 11.72 -9.50 8.57
N TYR A 31 11.65 -8.90 7.39
CA TYR A 31 12.57 -9.16 6.28
C TYR A 31 13.77 -8.20 6.26
N GLU A 32 14.02 -7.55 7.41
CA GLU A 32 15.19 -6.70 7.63
C GLU A 32 15.22 -5.39 6.83
N PHE A 33 14.05 -4.93 6.40
CA PHE A 33 13.92 -3.59 5.81
C PHE A 33 13.57 -2.57 6.88
N GLU A 34 14.05 -1.35 6.71
CA GLU A 34 13.57 -0.24 7.51
C GLU A 34 12.22 0.19 6.96
N ALA A 35 11.28 0.41 7.86
CA ALA A 35 9.94 0.83 7.46
C ALA A 35 9.21 1.55 8.59
N ARG A 36 8.39 2.52 8.22
CA ARG A 36 7.46 3.20 9.12
C ARG A 36 6.28 3.72 8.34
N ARG A 37 5.19 3.99 9.04
CA ARG A 37 4.03 4.60 8.38
C ARG A 37 4.36 6.04 7.98
N GLY A 38 3.90 6.44 6.81
CA GLY A 38 3.93 7.84 6.40
C GLY A 38 3.00 8.65 7.28
N GLN A 39 3.39 9.89 7.61
CA GLN A 39 2.52 10.78 8.36
C GLN A 39 1.71 11.61 7.39
N GLN A 40 0.39 11.38 7.42
CA GLN A 40 -0.53 12.18 6.64
C GLN A 40 -1.06 13.30 7.53
N PHE A 41 -0.44 14.45 7.44
CA PHE A 41 -0.91 15.63 8.13
C PHE A 41 -1.89 16.40 7.23
N ARG A 42 -3.06 16.75 7.77
CA ARG A 42 -4.04 17.66 7.13
C ARG A 42 -4.52 17.21 5.75
N GLY A 43 -4.68 15.89 5.54
CA GLY A 43 -5.13 15.40 4.25
C GLY A 43 -4.17 15.63 3.11
N GLY A 44 -2.89 15.85 3.40
CA GLY A 44 -1.87 16.00 2.38
C GLY A 44 -1.67 14.72 1.61
N ASP A 45 -1.88 14.79 0.30
CA ASP A 45 -1.71 13.66 -0.61
C ASP A 45 -0.23 13.37 -0.89
N ASP A 46 0.67 14.16 -0.29
CA ASP A 46 2.09 14.12 -0.62
C ASP A 46 2.89 13.10 0.18
N SER A 47 2.29 12.50 1.22
CA SER A 47 2.98 11.50 2.03
C SER A 47 2.67 10.10 1.53
N PRO A 48 3.70 9.27 1.23
CA PRO A 48 3.44 7.87 0.91
C PRO A 48 2.86 7.13 2.12
N ASP A 49 2.12 6.05 1.86
CA ASP A 49 1.55 5.21 2.92
C ASP A 49 2.64 4.63 3.82
N ILE A 50 3.75 4.22 3.20
CA ILE A 50 4.88 3.59 3.88
C ILE A 50 6.16 4.32 3.47
N ILE A 51 6.98 4.66 4.46
CA ILE A 51 8.35 5.12 4.24
C ILE A 51 9.26 3.95 4.52
N HIS A 52 10.13 3.62 3.57
CA HIS A 52 10.96 2.41 3.62
C HIS A 52 12.27 2.62 2.87
N ASP A 53 13.17 1.66 3.01
CA ASP A 53 14.49 1.68 2.37
C ASP A 53 14.64 0.76 1.16
N ILE A 54 13.54 0.22 0.64
CA ILE A 54 13.58 -0.52 -0.63
C ILE A 54 13.74 0.48 -1.77
N CYS A 55 14.85 0.37 -2.51
CA CYS A 55 15.17 1.34 -3.56
C CYS A 55 14.18 1.31 -4.72
N ASN A 56 13.77 2.51 -5.17
CA ASN A 56 13.00 2.70 -6.40
C ASN A 56 11.63 2.03 -6.40
N VAL A 57 11.02 1.88 -5.24
CA VAL A 57 9.69 1.28 -5.09
C VAL A 57 8.80 2.22 -4.29
N HIS A 58 7.61 2.48 -4.82
CA HIS A 58 6.55 3.19 -4.12
C HIS A 58 5.50 2.17 -3.66
N ILE A 59 5.28 2.09 -2.35
CA ILE A 59 4.35 1.11 -1.76
C ILE A 59 3.03 1.79 -1.40
N GLU A 60 1.94 1.27 -1.97
CA GLU A 60 0.58 1.58 -1.56
C GLU A 60 0.01 0.39 -0.80
N VAL A 61 -0.74 0.64 0.26
CA VAL A 61 -1.35 -0.41 1.07
C VAL A 61 -2.86 -0.35 0.90
N LYS A 62 -3.46 -1.45 0.49
CA LYS A 62 -4.90 -1.58 0.30
C LYS A 62 -5.44 -2.74 1.13
N ARG A 63 -5.89 -2.43 2.34
CA ARG A 63 -6.53 -3.37 3.25
C ARG A 63 -8.04 -3.23 3.09
N THR A 64 -8.59 -3.91 2.09
CA THR A 64 -10.00 -3.74 1.71
C THR A 64 -10.59 -5.04 1.17
N GLU A 65 -11.88 -5.25 1.40
CA GLU A 65 -12.62 -6.40 0.87
C GLU A 65 -12.94 -6.23 -0.62
N GLN A 66 -13.17 -5.00 -1.05
CA GLN A 66 -13.44 -4.69 -2.45
C GLN A 66 -12.23 -3.98 -3.05
N PHE A 67 -11.47 -4.73 -3.84
CA PHE A 67 -10.22 -4.23 -4.41
C PHE A 67 -10.35 -4.01 -5.91
N ASN A 68 -10.18 -2.75 -6.32
CA ASN A 68 -10.08 -2.40 -7.73
C ASN A 68 -8.61 -2.29 -8.08
N LEU A 69 -8.06 -3.34 -8.67
CA LEU A 69 -6.64 -3.47 -8.98
C LEU A 69 -6.14 -2.36 -9.90
N TYR A 70 -6.82 -2.15 -11.00
CA TYR A 70 -6.36 -1.17 -12.00
C TYR A 70 -6.42 0.25 -11.50
N LYS A 71 -7.47 0.59 -10.75
CA LYS A 71 -7.58 1.91 -10.14
C LYS A 71 -6.47 2.15 -9.10
N ALA A 72 -6.18 1.14 -8.30
CA ALA A 72 -5.12 1.24 -7.29
C ALA A 72 -3.75 1.40 -7.94
N MET A 73 -3.46 0.65 -9.00
CA MET A 73 -2.20 0.76 -9.74
C MET A 73 -2.07 2.12 -10.44
N GLU A 74 -3.16 2.64 -10.97
CA GLU A 74 -3.19 3.97 -11.58
C GLU A 74 -2.87 5.05 -10.54
N GLN A 75 -3.50 4.97 -9.37
CA GLN A 75 -3.26 5.90 -8.28
C GLN A 75 -1.79 5.84 -7.81
N ALA A 76 -1.27 4.64 -7.61
CA ALA A 76 0.14 4.46 -7.23
C ALA A 76 1.09 5.02 -8.28
N GLY A 77 0.74 4.88 -9.56
CA GLY A 77 1.51 5.44 -10.66
C GLY A 77 1.53 6.96 -10.65
N GLU A 78 0.44 7.60 -10.22
CA GLU A 78 0.37 9.05 -10.08
C GLU A 78 1.14 9.55 -8.86
N ASP A 79 1.13 8.79 -7.77
CA ASP A 79 1.71 9.18 -6.49
C ASP A 79 3.22 8.91 -6.40
N LYS A 80 3.74 8.00 -7.22
CA LYS A 80 5.15 7.61 -7.19
C LYS A 80 6.06 8.69 -7.76
N GLU A 81 7.32 8.66 -7.37
CA GLU A 81 8.36 9.43 -8.04
C GLU A 81 8.70 8.79 -9.40
N SER A 82 9.31 9.58 -10.29
CA SER A 82 9.58 9.14 -11.67
C SER A 82 10.47 7.90 -11.76
N ASN A 83 11.34 7.71 -10.78
CA ASN A 83 12.27 6.57 -10.73
C ASN A 83 11.73 5.36 -9.97
N GLU A 84 10.50 5.44 -9.45
CA GLU A 84 9.92 4.39 -8.61
C GLU A 84 8.99 3.48 -9.40
N TRP A 85 8.94 2.21 -9.01
CA TRP A 85 7.94 1.25 -9.47
C TRP A 85 6.74 1.28 -8.52
N PRO A 86 5.51 1.32 -9.04
CA PRO A 86 4.34 1.22 -8.17
C PRO A 86 4.13 -0.23 -7.73
N VAL A 87 3.97 -0.43 -6.43
CA VAL A 87 3.73 -1.75 -5.82
C VAL A 87 2.57 -1.63 -4.86
N ILE A 88 1.57 -2.49 -5.01
CA ILE A 88 0.41 -2.53 -4.14
C ILE A 88 0.52 -3.74 -3.22
N PHE A 89 0.45 -3.51 -1.91
CA PHE A 89 0.25 -4.57 -0.92
C PHE A 89 -1.23 -4.63 -0.63
N HIS A 90 -1.85 -5.74 -0.94
CA HIS A 90 -3.29 -5.93 -0.77
C HIS A 90 -3.62 -7.16 0.06
N ARG A 91 -4.62 -7.02 0.92
CA ARG A 91 -5.16 -8.13 1.71
C ARG A 91 -6.64 -7.93 1.98
N LYS A 92 -7.40 -9.01 1.92
CA LYS A 92 -8.76 -9.11 2.46
C LYS A 92 -8.72 -9.75 3.84
N ASN A 93 -9.83 -9.65 4.58
CA ASN A 93 -9.95 -10.33 5.87
C ASN A 93 -9.66 -11.82 5.73
N GLY A 94 -8.86 -12.38 6.64
CA GLY A 94 -8.54 -13.81 6.67
C GLY A 94 -7.67 -14.30 5.52
N ARG A 95 -7.11 -13.39 4.73
CA ARG A 95 -6.24 -13.75 3.60
C ARG A 95 -4.81 -13.28 3.85
N LYS A 96 -3.89 -13.88 3.12
CA LYS A 96 -2.48 -13.48 3.16
C LYS A 96 -2.28 -12.18 2.38
N TRP A 97 -1.25 -11.43 2.75
CA TRP A 97 -0.83 -10.29 1.97
C TRP A 97 -0.35 -10.71 0.60
N MET A 98 -0.83 -10.01 -0.40
CA MET A 98 -0.45 -10.20 -1.80
C MET A 98 0.18 -8.92 -2.30
N VAL A 99 1.08 -9.04 -3.27
CA VAL A 99 1.71 -7.90 -3.92
C VAL A 99 1.26 -7.86 -5.38
N VAL A 100 0.87 -6.67 -5.84
CA VAL A 100 0.56 -6.42 -7.24
C VAL A 100 1.60 -5.47 -7.80
N LEU A 101 2.23 -5.86 -8.89
CA LEU A 101 3.15 -5.01 -9.63
C LEU A 101 2.98 -5.29 -11.13
N GLU A 102 3.52 -4.40 -11.96
CA GLU A 102 3.46 -4.60 -13.39
C GLU A 102 4.29 -5.81 -13.79
N ALA A 103 3.81 -6.58 -14.77
CA ALA A 103 4.48 -7.80 -15.24
C ALA A 103 5.92 -7.52 -15.67
N GLU A 104 6.15 -6.41 -16.34
CA GLU A 104 7.49 -5.99 -16.76
C GLU A 104 8.44 -5.89 -15.56
N HIS A 105 7.98 -5.29 -14.46
CA HIS A 105 8.79 -5.13 -13.26
C HIS A 105 9.09 -6.47 -12.59
N TYR A 106 8.10 -7.36 -12.55
CA TYR A 106 8.31 -8.71 -12.03
C TYR A 106 9.38 -9.46 -12.83
N LEU A 107 9.31 -9.38 -14.15
CA LEU A 107 10.27 -10.05 -15.01
C LEU A 107 11.69 -9.50 -14.85
N LEU A 108 11.81 -8.19 -14.65
CA LEU A 108 13.10 -7.57 -14.35
C LEU A 108 13.68 -8.10 -13.03
N LEU A 109 12.84 -8.28 -12.01
CA LEU A 109 13.29 -8.87 -10.74
C LEU A 109 13.77 -10.31 -10.94
N GLU A 110 13.06 -11.10 -11.73
CA GLU A 110 13.45 -12.49 -12.02
C GLU A 110 14.81 -12.55 -12.72
N GLN A 111 15.11 -11.61 -13.60
CA GLN A 111 16.40 -11.55 -14.28
C GLN A 111 17.58 -11.39 -13.32
N LEU A 112 17.36 -10.73 -12.16
CA LEU A 112 18.42 -10.54 -11.17
C LEU A 112 18.86 -11.84 -10.50
N TYR A 113 18.05 -12.90 -10.57
CA TYR A 113 18.33 -14.19 -9.93
C TYR A 113 18.80 -15.25 -10.94
N LEU A 114 18.92 -14.88 -12.20
CA LEU A 114 19.47 -15.76 -13.22
C LEU A 114 20.98 -15.53 -13.33
#